data_95178623b69c0e63e59b78d95296c2d4
#
_entry.id   95178623b69c0e63e59b78d95296c2d4
#
_cell.length_a   1.000
_cell.length_b   1.000
_cell.length_c   1.000
_cell.angle_alpha   90.00
_cell.angle_beta   90.00
_cell.angle_gamma   90.00
#
_symmetry.space_group_name_H-M   'P 1'
#
loop_
_entity.id
_entity.type
_entity.pdbx_description
1 polymer ?
#
loop_
_entity_poly.entity_id
_entity_poly.type
_entity_poly.pdbx_seq_one_letter_code
_entity_poly.pdbx_strand_id
1 'polypeptide(L)'
;MRAFMMMVSLLVFVADAIREGLRRLTGRRAEAKCVVLCYHSIAARRRVRFARQMDLLVRCARPLGAETRERLSPGGRYAVVTFDDANENIIANALPELSKRDIPATVFVITDKLGRIPDWQNFGTDFTEDERTMTIEQLAKLPSRLVSLGSHTMNHAMLTSLDLSAARREIEESKRKLEAMVNLPVRTFCFPYGAYNEALLGVCRAAGYERVFTTEPVLALRRPDEFVVGRVWVDPTDWELEFRLKLAGGYRWMKTPVRLVQRMRRMFAPTNAR
;
A
#
# COMPACT_ATOMS: atom_id res chain seq x y z
N MET A 1 22.21 -5.27 6.68
CA MET A 1 21.14 -4.25 6.70
C MET A 1 19.80 -4.82 7.20
N ARG A 2 19.26 -5.93 6.64
CA ARG A 2 17.98 -6.53 7.04
C ARG A 2 17.93 -6.93 8.53
N ALA A 3 18.95 -7.64 9.05
CA ALA A 3 19.03 -8.01 10.48
C ALA A 3 19.02 -6.80 11.42
N PHE A 4 19.73 -5.73 11.06
CA PHE A 4 19.71 -4.48 11.81
C PHE A 4 18.32 -3.84 11.86
N MET A 5 17.63 -3.77 10.72
CA MET A 5 16.26 -3.26 10.68
C MET A 5 15.30 -4.08 11.54
N MET A 6 15.45 -5.41 11.55
CA MET A 6 14.66 -6.30 12.41
C MET A 6 14.96 -6.07 13.88
N MET A 7 16.23 -5.91 14.25
CA MET A 7 16.63 -5.64 15.65
C MET A 7 16.00 -4.34 16.16
N VAL A 8 16.10 -3.25 15.40
CA VAL A 8 15.47 -1.96 15.78
C VAL A 8 13.96 -2.11 15.86
N SER A 9 13.33 -2.81 14.90
CA SER A 9 11.89 -3.03 14.89
C SER A 9 11.42 -3.90 16.06
N LEU A 10 12.25 -4.85 16.51
CA LEU A 10 11.98 -5.65 17.71
C LEU A 10 12.04 -4.79 18.98
N LEU A 11 13.02 -3.89 19.10
CA LEU A 11 13.09 -2.94 20.22
C LEU A 11 11.85 -2.04 20.26
N VAL A 12 11.43 -1.52 19.11
CA VAL A 12 10.20 -0.73 18.99
C VAL A 12 8.96 -1.54 19.41
N PHE A 13 8.88 -2.81 18.99
CA PHE A 13 7.80 -3.71 19.38
C PHE A 13 7.77 -3.98 20.89
N VAL A 14 8.93 -4.26 21.49
CA VAL A 14 9.05 -4.49 22.94
C VAL A 14 8.68 -3.23 23.73
N ALA A 15 9.17 -2.07 23.32
CA ALA A 15 8.81 -0.80 23.94
C ALA A 15 7.30 -0.52 23.88
N ASP A 16 6.63 -0.88 22.77
CA ASP A 16 5.19 -0.78 22.66
C ASP A 16 4.46 -1.75 23.58
N ALA A 17 4.94 -3.00 23.68
CA ALA A 17 4.33 -4.00 24.55
C ALA A 17 4.40 -3.56 26.02
N ILE A 18 5.55 -3.02 26.46
CA ILE A 18 5.72 -2.46 27.81
C ILE A 18 4.76 -1.28 28.02
N ARG A 19 4.70 -0.34 27.07
CA ARG A 19 3.81 0.83 27.15
C ARG A 19 2.32 0.41 27.21
N GLU A 20 1.93 -0.60 26.43
CA GLU A 20 0.57 -1.13 26.48
C GLU A 20 0.29 -1.84 27.83
N GLY A 21 1.24 -2.59 28.37
CA GLY A 21 1.13 -3.19 29.70
C GLY A 21 0.91 -2.13 30.78
N LEU A 22 1.74 -1.07 30.81
CA LEU A 22 1.59 0.04 31.74
C LEU A 22 0.25 0.78 31.60
N ARG A 23 -0.22 0.99 30.36
CA ARG A 23 -1.56 1.59 30.12
C ARG A 23 -2.69 0.75 30.70
N ARG A 24 -2.62 -0.59 30.56
CA ARG A 24 -3.61 -1.50 31.13
C ARG A 24 -3.61 -1.44 32.67
N LEU A 25 -2.45 -1.38 33.30
CA LEU A 25 -2.32 -1.24 34.75
C LEU A 25 -2.92 0.08 35.27
N THR A 26 -2.89 1.14 34.45
CA THR A 26 -3.50 2.45 34.78
C THR A 26 -4.97 2.60 34.36
N GLY A 27 -5.65 1.51 33.98
CA GLY A 27 -7.04 1.52 33.53
C GLY A 27 -7.29 2.19 32.17
N ARG A 28 -6.23 2.58 31.46
CA ARG A 28 -6.37 3.22 30.13
C ARG A 28 -6.59 2.16 29.06
N ARG A 29 -7.54 2.40 28.15
CA ARG A 29 -7.79 1.51 27.00
C ARG A 29 -6.60 1.54 26.04
N ALA A 30 -6.20 0.37 25.55
CA ALA A 30 -5.21 0.25 24.49
C ALA A 30 -5.73 0.89 23.19
N GLU A 31 -4.84 1.54 22.43
CA GLU A 31 -5.21 2.10 21.12
C GLU A 31 -5.37 0.97 20.08
N ALA A 32 -6.27 1.17 19.13
CA ALA A 32 -6.35 0.32 17.96
C ALA A 32 -5.09 0.48 17.10
N LYS A 33 -4.58 -0.61 16.55
CA LYS A 33 -3.45 -0.60 15.63
C LYS A 33 -3.87 -1.16 14.29
N CYS A 34 -3.73 -0.37 13.24
CA CYS A 34 -3.91 -0.80 11.87
C CYS A 34 -2.63 -0.57 11.09
N VAL A 35 -2.23 -1.54 10.28
CA VAL A 35 -1.13 -1.40 9.32
C VAL A 35 -1.65 -1.64 7.91
N VAL A 36 -1.11 -0.92 6.95
CA VAL A 36 -1.40 -1.16 5.53
C VAL A 36 -0.16 -1.76 4.89
N LEU A 37 -0.31 -2.97 4.36
CA LEU A 37 0.74 -3.72 3.69
C LEU A 37 0.77 -3.36 2.21
N CYS A 38 1.94 -3.03 1.68
CA CYS A 38 2.16 -2.71 0.29
C CYS A 38 2.95 -3.82 -0.38
N TYR A 39 2.30 -4.58 -1.24
CA TYR A 39 2.90 -5.54 -2.18
C TYR A 39 2.92 -4.93 -3.58
N HIS A 40 3.68 -5.53 -4.51
CA HIS A 40 3.63 -5.21 -5.94
C HIS A 40 3.25 -6.46 -6.74
N SER A 41 4.02 -7.50 -6.61
CA SER A 41 3.95 -8.71 -7.43
C SER A 41 4.10 -9.94 -6.55
N ILE A 42 3.50 -11.05 -6.95
CA ILE A 42 3.66 -12.35 -6.28
C ILE A 42 4.06 -13.38 -7.33
N ALA A 43 5.36 -13.61 -7.49
CA ALA A 43 5.86 -14.62 -8.40
C ALA A 43 5.33 -16.02 -8.01
N ALA A 44 5.09 -16.89 -8.98
CA ALA A 44 4.54 -18.25 -8.75
C ALA A 44 5.34 -19.04 -7.72
N ARG A 45 6.69 -18.96 -7.77
CA ARG A 45 7.59 -19.62 -6.80
C ARG A 45 7.43 -19.09 -5.36
N ARG A 46 6.78 -17.94 -5.17
CA ARG A 46 6.56 -17.29 -3.87
C ARG A 46 5.16 -17.46 -3.32
N ARG A 47 4.24 -18.02 -4.10
CA ARG A 47 2.84 -18.20 -3.71
C ARG A 47 2.67 -18.88 -2.33
N VAL A 48 3.43 -19.93 -2.06
CA VAL A 48 3.38 -20.65 -0.77
C VAL A 48 3.83 -19.76 0.40
N ARG A 49 4.85 -18.93 0.18
CA ARG A 49 5.31 -17.98 1.21
C ARG A 49 4.27 -16.88 1.44
N PHE A 50 3.70 -16.33 0.37
CA PHE A 50 2.61 -15.38 0.46
C PHE A 50 1.41 -15.98 1.22
N ALA A 51 1.01 -17.22 0.91
CA ALA A 51 -0.05 -17.91 1.63
C ALA A 51 0.23 -18.01 3.15
N ARG A 52 1.46 -18.34 3.55
CA ARG A 52 1.88 -18.35 4.96
C ARG A 52 1.83 -16.96 5.60
N GLN A 53 2.20 -15.92 4.87
CA GLN A 53 2.04 -14.54 5.36
C GLN A 53 0.56 -14.20 5.59
N MET A 54 -0.34 -14.62 4.69
CA MET A 54 -1.78 -14.40 4.86
C MET A 54 -2.36 -15.20 6.03
N ASP A 55 -1.89 -16.47 6.26
CA ASP A 55 -2.23 -17.22 7.48
C ASP A 55 -1.80 -16.52 8.75
N LEU A 56 -0.63 -15.91 8.71
CA LEU A 56 -0.12 -15.14 9.84
C LEU A 56 -0.90 -13.86 10.05
N LEU A 57 -1.30 -13.19 8.96
CA LEU A 57 -2.09 -11.97 9.01
C LEU A 57 -3.42 -12.23 9.74
N VAL A 58 -4.20 -13.23 9.33
CA VAL A 58 -5.51 -13.51 9.94
C VAL A 58 -5.42 -14.00 11.39
N ARG A 59 -4.29 -14.60 11.77
CA ARG A 59 -4.01 -14.97 13.17
C ARG A 59 -3.65 -13.78 14.05
N CYS A 60 -3.03 -12.73 13.49
CA CYS A 60 -2.48 -11.61 14.25
C CYS A 60 -3.35 -10.35 14.18
N ALA A 61 -4.17 -10.19 13.15
CA ALA A 61 -4.95 -8.99 12.86
C ALA A 61 -6.25 -9.34 12.11
N ARG A 62 -7.28 -8.52 12.31
CA ARG A 62 -8.50 -8.57 11.49
C ARG A 62 -8.23 -7.89 10.15
N PRO A 63 -8.44 -8.57 9.00
CA PRO A 63 -8.35 -7.95 7.69
C PRO A 63 -9.41 -6.86 7.50
N LEU A 64 -9.03 -5.76 6.84
CA LEU A 64 -9.92 -4.67 6.45
C LEU A 64 -9.67 -4.26 4.99
N GLY A 65 -10.71 -3.74 4.34
CA GLY A 65 -10.55 -3.04 3.06
C GLY A 65 -9.94 -1.65 3.24
N ALA A 66 -9.20 -1.17 2.23
CA ALA A 66 -8.57 0.15 2.26
C ALA A 66 -9.58 1.32 2.35
N GLU A 67 -10.82 1.09 1.94
CA GLU A 67 -11.90 2.08 1.98
C GLU A 67 -12.69 2.08 3.30
N THR A 68 -12.31 1.22 4.26
CA THR A 68 -13.00 1.12 5.55
C THR A 68 -13.08 2.48 6.26
N ARG A 69 -14.31 2.83 6.68
CA ARG A 69 -14.60 4.06 7.45
C ARG A 69 -15.15 3.77 8.85
N GLU A 70 -15.12 2.51 9.27
CA GLU A 70 -15.50 2.15 10.63
C GLU A 70 -14.48 2.68 11.65
N ARG A 71 -14.98 3.03 12.84
CA ARG A 71 -14.10 3.33 13.97
C ARG A 71 -13.52 2.02 14.50
N LEU A 72 -12.20 1.91 14.52
CA LEU A 72 -11.53 0.72 15.00
C LEU A 72 -11.71 0.55 16.52
N SER A 73 -12.01 -0.67 16.96
CA SER A 73 -12.19 -0.96 18.37
C SER A 73 -10.89 -0.82 19.17
N PRO A 74 -10.90 -0.19 20.33
CA PRO A 74 -9.74 -0.06 21.19
C PRO A 74 -9.06 -1.41 21.48
N GLY A 75 -7.73 -1.46 21.39
CA GLY A 75 -6.95 -2.69 21.55
C GLY A 75 -7.01 -3.68 20.40
N GLY A 76 -7.85 -3.42 19.38
CA GLY A 76 -7.91 -4.23 18.17
C GLY A 76 -6.65 -4.10 17.31
N ARG A 77 -6.33 -5.19 16.61
CA ARG A 77 -5.26 -5.22 15.60
C ARG A 77 -5.87 -5.46 14.23
N TYR A 78 -5.46 -4.66 13.26
CA TYR A 78 -6.05 -4.66 11.92
C TYR A 78 -4.96 -4.59 10.87
N ALA A 79 -5.23 -5.16 9.70
CA ALA A 79 -4.34 -5.09 8.56
C ALA A 79 -5.13 -4.89 7.27
N VAL A 80 -4.58 -4.07 6.38
CA VAL A 80 -5.06 -3.85 5.02
C VAL A 80 -4.01 -4.39 4.05
N VAL A 81 -4.44 -5.07 2.99
CA VAL A 81 -3.55 -5.56 1.94
C VAL A 81 -3.73 -4.70 0.69
N THR A 82 -2.64 -4.18 0.14
CA THR A 82 -2.64 -3.41 -1.10
C THR A 82 -1.59 -3.93 -2.06
N PHE A 83 -1.88 -3.85 -3.35
CA PHE A 83 -0.96 -4.15 -4.45
C PHE A 83 -0.83 -2.93 -5.33
N ASP A 84 0.40 -2.53 -5.61
CA ASP A 84 0.68 -1.47 -6.57
C ASP A 84 0.89 -2.05 -7.97
N ASP A 85 0.82 -1.21 -9.00
CA ASP A 85 1.09 -1.48 -10.41
C ASP A 85 0.12 -2.42 -11.14
N ALA A 86 -0.82 -3.05 -10.44
CA ALA A 86 -1.76 -4.00 -11.03
C ALA A 86 -1.08 -5.14 -11.84
N ASN A 87 -0.01 -5.75 -11.30
CA ASN A 87 0.70 -6.84 -11.97
C ASN A 87 -0.20 -8.06 -12.19
N GLU A 88 -0.14 -8.66 -13.39
CA GLU A 88 -1.02 -9.78 -13.81
C GLU A 88 -0.87 -11.02 -12.92
N ASN A 89 0.33 -11.29 -12.42
CA ASN A 89 0.62 -12.47 -11.61
C ASN A 89 -0.14 -12.51 -10.27
N ILE A 90 -0.69 -11.37 -9.80
CA ILE A 90 -1.56 -11.30 -8.62
C ILE A 90 -2.79 -12.18 -8.82
N ILE A 91 -3.34 -12.25 -10.03
CA ILE A 91 -4.55 -13.01 -10.36
C ILE A 91 -4.36 -14.50 -10.02
N ALA A 92 -3.26 -15.08 -10.48
CA ALA A 92 -3.00 -16.51 -10.28
C ALA A 92 -2.40 -16.84 -8.91
N ASN A 93 -1.61 -15.92 -8.33
CA ASN A 93 -0.76 -16.25 -7.18
C ASN A 93 -1.22 -15.60 -5.87
N ALA A 94 -1.88 -14.45 -5.90
CA ALA A 94 -2.35 -13.77 -4.69
C ALA A 94 -3.85 -13.95 -4.45
N LEU A 95 -4.69 -13.68 -5.45
CA LEU A 95 -6.15 -13.69 -5.28
C LEU A 95 -6.73 -15.00 -4.74
N PRO A 96 -6.28 -16.21 -5.18
CA PRO A 96 -6.78 -17.44 -4.61
C PRO A 96 -6.44 -17.59 -3.12
N GLU A 97 -5.28 -17.09 -2.68
CA GLU A 97 -4.86 -17.15 -1.29
C GLU A 97 -5.58 -16.13 -0.39
N LEU A 98 -5.90 -14.96 -0.95
CA LEU A 98 -6.74 -13.95 -0.29
C LEU A 98 -8.19 -14.44 -0.17
N SER A 99 -8.75 -15.00 -1.25
CA SER A 99 -10.12 -15.52 -1.28
C SER A 99 -10.36 -16.63 -0.29
N LYS A 100 -9.42 -17.58 -0.15
CA LYS A 100 -9.50 -18.67 0.85
C LYS A 100 -9.63 -18.19 2.29
N ARG A 101 -9.17 -16.95 2.57
CA ARG A 101 -9.10 -16.39 3.93
C ARG A 101 -10.02 -15.19 4.12
N ASP A 102 -10.82 -14.87 3.11
CA ASP A 102 -11.70 -13.70 3.07
C ASP A 102 -10.95 -12.39 3.41
N ILE A 103 -9.74 -12.22 2.84
CA ILE A 103 -8.90 -11.04 3.02
C ILE A 103 -9.19 -10.07 1.89
N PRO A 104 -9.83 -8.90 2.15
CA PRO A 104 -10.01 -7.89 1.14
C PRO A 104 -8.68 -7.25 0.76
N ALA A 105 -8.55 -6.86 -0.51
CA ALA A 105 -7.37 -6.18 -1.02
C ALA A 105 -7.73 -4.99 -1.92
N THR A 106 -6.80 -4.06 -2.08
CA THR A 106 -6.91 -2.97 -3.06
C THR A 106 -5.78 -3.08 -4.05
N VAL A 107 -6.11 -3.00 -5.34
CA VAL A 107 -5.14 -2.97 -6.43
C VAL A 107 -5.09 -1.56 -7.00
N PHE A 108 -3.91 -0.94 -6.98
CA PHE A 108 -3.66 0.39 -7.53
C PHE A 108 -3.20 0.28 -8.98
N VAL A 109 -3.93 0.94 -9.87
CA VAL A 109 -3.88 0.73 -11.32
C VAL A 109 -3.21 1.92 -12.01
N ILE A 110 -2.22 1.65 -12.86
CA ILE A 110 -1.60 2.62 -13.76
C ILE A 110 -2.35 2.58 -15.09
N THR A 111 -3.19 3.58 -15.37
CA THR A 111 -4.24 3.46 -16.36
C THR A 111 -3.75 3.40 -17.82
N ASP A 112 -2.63 4.03 -18.14
CA ASP A 112 -2.10 4.06 -19.52
C ASP A 112 -1.04 2.97 -19.77
N LYS A 113 -0.80 2.11 -18.78
CA LYS A 113 0.19 1.04 -18.84
C LYS A 113 -0.42 -0.36 -18.77
N LEU A 114 -1.73 -0.49 -18.93
CA LEU A 114 -2.42 -1.78 -18.86
C LEU A 114 -2.00 -2.72 -20.00
N GLY A 115 -1.83 -4.01 -19.68
CA GLY A 115 -1.38 -5.07 -20.60
C GLY A 115 0.07 -4.92 -21.07
N ARG A 116 0.87 -4.04 -20.46
CA ARG A 116 2.25 -3.76 -20.86
C ARG A 116 3.28 -4.32 -19.89
N ILE A 117 4.48 -4.55 -20.37
CA ILE A 117 5.64 -4.77 -19.52
C ILE A 117 6.01 -3.43 -18.88
N PRO A 118 6.21 -3.37 -17.55
CA PRO A 118 6.61 -2.16 -16.86
C PRO A 118 7.91 -1.54 -17.41
N ASP A 119 7.87 -0.24 -17.73
CA ASP A 119 9.01 0.56 -18.18
C ASP A 119 9.53 1.51 -17.07
N TRP A 120 9.07 1.34 -15.85
CA TRP A 120 9.51 2.06 -14.65
C TRP A 120 10.29 1.15 -13.71
N GLN A 121 11.08 1.73 -12.79
CA GLN A 121 11.83 0.96 -11.81
C GLN A 121 10.90 0.20 -10.88
N ASN A 122 10.91 -1.11 -10.98
CA ASN A 122 10.21 -1.99 -10.06
C ASN A 122 11.05 -2.23 -8.80
N PHE A 123 10.44 -1.96 -7.64
CA PHE A 123 11.03 -2.29 -6.36
C PHE A 123 10.53 -3.66 -5.91
N GLY A 124 11.38 -4.67 -5.98
CA GLY A 124 11.08 -6.01 -5.54
C GLY A 124 12.09 -7.01 -6.09
N THR A 125 12.30 -8.10 -5.38
CA THR A 125 13.30 -9.13 -5.73
C THR A 125 12.78 -10.17 -6.72
N ASP A 126 11.50 -10.10 -7.11
CA ASP A 126 10.80 -11.18 -7.80
C ASP A 126 10.14 -10.80 -9.13
N PHE A 127 10.47 -9.64 -9.69
CA PHE A 127 10.04 -9.30 -11.05
C PHE A 127 10.76 -10.19 -12.06
N THR A 128 9.99 -10.78 -12.99
CA THR A 128 10.51 -11.42 -14.19
C THR A 128 10.47 -10.41 -15.34
N GLU A 129 11.39 -10.54 -16.29
CA GLU A 129 11.47 -9.62 -17.46
C GLU A 129 10.19 -9.62 -18.30
N ASP A 130 9.38 -10.69 -18.22
CA ASP A 130 8.13 -10.87 -18.96
C ASP A 130 6.87 -10.47 -18.16
N GLU A 131 7.04 -9.95 -16.95
CA GLU A 131 5.90 -9.62 -16.10
C GLU A 131 5.12 -8.43 -16.68
N ARG A 132 3.80 -8.60 -16.83
CA ARG A 132 2.90 -7.59 -17.39
C ARG A 132 1.95 -7.06 -16.33
N THR A 133 1.44 -5.87 -16.57
CA THR A 133 0.28 -5.35 -15.87
C THR A 133 -0.99 -6.03 -16.41
N MET A 134 -2.04 -6.05 -15.62
CA MET A 134 -3.35 -6.58 -16.01
C MET A 134 -3.91 -5.85 -17.25
N THR A 135 -4.66 -6.56 -18.06
CA THR A 135 -5.49 -5.95 -19.11
C THR A 135 -6.77 -5.36 -18.52
N ILE A 136 -7.50 -4.57 -19.32
CA ILE A 136 -8.82 -4.02 -18.93
C ILE A 136 -9.81 -5.16 -18.63
N GLU A 137 -9.81 -6.20 -19.44
CA GLU A 137 -10.69 -7.36 -19.28
C GLU A 137 -10.38 -8.15 -17.99
N GLN A 138 -9.10 -8.22 -17.61
CA GLN A 138 -8.69 -8.85 -16.37
C GLN A 138 -9.10 -8.01 -15.15
N LEU A 139 -8.94 -6.68 -15.21
CA LEU A 139 -9.43 -5.79 -14.14
C LEU A 139 -10.94 -5.90 -13.95
N ALA A 140 -11.71 -5.91 -15.04
CA ALA A 140 -13.17 -6.02 -15.00
C ALA A 140 -13.68 -7.35 -14.42
N LYS A 141 -12.85 -8.41 -14.47
CA LYS A 141 -13.16 -9.74 -13.92
C LYS A 141 -12.71 -9.93 -12.47
N LEU A 142 -12.02 -8.96 -11.87
CA LEU A 142 -11.64 -9.06 -10.46
C LEU A 142 -12.89 -9.16 -9.57
N PRO A 143 -12.88 -10.02 -8.53
CA PRO A 143 -14.04 -10.20 -7.67
C PRO A 143 -14.26 -8.94 -6.81
N SER A 144 -15.24 -8.10 -7.18
CA SER A 144 -15.51 -6.81 -6.53
C SER A 144 -15.84 -6.92 -5.02
N ARG A 145 -16.31 -8.09 -4.57
CA ARG A 145 -16.51 -8.37 -3.14
C ARG A 145 -15.19 -8.44 -2.36
N LEU A 146 -14.10 -8.85 -3.03
CA LEU A 146 -12.79 -9.07 -2.41
C LEU A 146 -11.79 -7.97 -2.77
N VAL A 147 -11.88 -7.43 -3.99
CA VAL A 147 -10.89 -6.50 -4.53
C VAL A 147 -11.55 -5.17 -4.85
N SER A 148 -11.04 -4.10 -4.25
CA SER A 148 -11.31 -2.73 -4.67
C SER A 148 -10.19 -2.23 -5.58
N LEU A 149 -10.50 -1.27 -6.46
CA LEU A 149 -9.54 -0.65 -7.35
C LEU A 149 -9.25 0.78 -6.91
N GLY A 150 -7.99 1.15 -6.94
CA GLY A 150 -7.52 2.51 -6.70
C GLY A 150 -6.67 2.98 -7.88
N SER A 151 -6.49 4.29 -8.01
CA SER A 151 -5.66 4.87 -9.06
C SER A 151 -4.20 4.98 -8.64
N HIS A 152 -3.29 4.76 -9.60
CA HIS A 152 -1.84 4.91 -9.43
C HIS A 152 -1.23 5.79 -10.53
N THR A 153 -1.92 6.88 -10.90
CA THR A 153 -1.61 7.78 -12.02
C THR A 153 -1.85 7.14 -13.40
N MET A 154 -1.66 7.93 -14.47
CA MET A 154 -1.71 7.40 -15.84
C MET A 154 -0.43 6.65 -16.21
N ASN A 155 0.74 7.22 -15.87
CA ASN A 155 2.03 6.80 -16.41
C ASN A 155 3.07 6.40 -15.35
N HIS A 156 2.66 6.22 -14.08
CA HIS A 156 3.56 5.98 -12.95
C HIS A 156 4.57 7.13 -12.74
N ALA A 157 4.16 8.36 -13.06
CA ALA A 157 5.03 9.53 -12.98
C ALA A 157 5.36 9.91 -11.53
N MET A 158 6.59 10.37 -11.28
CA MET A 158 6.94 10.99 -10.01
C MET A 158 6.31 12.40 -9.96
N LEU A 159 5.11 12.50 -9.41
CA LEU A 159 4.27 13.72 -9.44
C LEU A 159 4.96 14.95 -8.87
N THR A 160 5.89 14.76 -7.91
CA THR A 160 6.64 15.87 -7.30
C THR A 160 7.73 16.46 -8.20
N SER A 161 8.04 15.84 -9.33
CA SER A 161 8.95 16.35 -10.35
C SER A 161 8.24 17.01 -11.53
N LEU A 162 6.92 16.94 -11.59
CA LEU A 162 6.10 17.58 -12.60
C LEU A 162 5.66 18.99 -12.15
N ASP A 163 5.33 19.84 -13.11
CA ASP A 163 4.55 21.04 -12.82
C ASP A 163 3.15 20.63 -12.32
N LEU A 164 2.48 21.56 -11.61
CA LEU A 164 1.21 21.26 -10.97
C LEU A 164 0.11 20.91 -11.98
N SER A 165 0.15 21.46 -13.20
CA SER A 165 -0.86 21.20 -14.24
C SER A 165 -0.70 19.78 -14.81
N ALA A 166 0.53 19.35 -15.06
CA ALA A 166 0.83 17.99 -15.49
C ALA A 166 0.52 16.96 -14.38
N ALA A 167 0.89 17.25 -13.14
CA ALA A 167 0.56 16.39 -12.01
C ALA A 167 -0.96 16.28 -11.79
N ARG A 168 -1.71 17.37 -11.95
CA ARG A 168 -3.16 17.37 -11.91
C ARG A 168 -3.75 16.45 -12.98
N ARG A 169 -3.29 16.55 -14.22
CA ARG A 169 -3.75 15.66 -15.30
C ARG A 169 -3.49 14.19 -14.96
N GLU A 170 -2.31 13.84 -14.46
CA GLU A 170 -1.97 12.47 -14.03
C GLU A 170 -2.95 11.94 -12.96
N ILE A 171 -3.39 12.79 -12.03
CA ILE A 171 -4.29 12.42 -10.93
C ILE A 171 -5.75 12.35 -11.39
N GLU A 172 -6.25 13.38 -12.06
CA GLU A 172 -7.66 13.49 -12.44
C GLU A 172 -8.03 12.55 -13.59
N GLU A 173 -7.20 12.51 -14.64
CA GLU A 173 -7.46 11.67 -15.79
C GLU A 173 -7.33 10.17 -15.47
N SER A 174 -6.39 9.78 -14.61
CA SER A 174 -6.28 8.38 -14.19
C SER A 174 -7.55 7.91 -13.45
N LYS A 175 -8.13 8.77 -12.60
CA LYS A 175 -9.43 8.48 -11.95
C LYS A 175 -10.52 8.28 -12.99
N ARG A 176 -10.72 9.29 -13.85
CA ARG A 176 -11.76 9.28 -14.88
C ARG A 176 -11.66 8.06 -15.80
N LYS A 177 -10.44 7.76 -16.27
CA LYS A 177 -10.17 6.59 -17.13
C LYS A 177 -10.53 5.29 -16.42
N LEU A 178 -10.04 5.11 -15.17
CA LEU A 178 -10.28 3.87 -14.44
C LEU A 178 -11.78 3.68 -14.15
N GLU A 179 -12.48 4.73 -13.72
CA GLU A 179 -13.93 4.69 -13.50
C GLU A 179 -14.69 4.31 -14.78
N ALA A 180 -14.28 4.85 -15.94
CA ALA A 180 -14.88 4.51 -17.22
C ALA A 180 -14.61 3.05 -17.65
N MET A 181 -13.40 2.52 -17.35
CA MET A 181 -13.02 1.13 -17.69
C MET A 181 -13.80 0.10 -16.89
N VAL A 182 -14.04 0.36 -15.59
CA VAL A 182 -14.60 -0.65 -14.68
C VAL A 182 -16.04 -0.35 -14.26
N ASN A 183 -16.60 0.79 -14.66
CA ASN A 183 -17.94 1.28 -14.31
C ASN A 183 -18.20 1.26 -12.77
N LEU A 184 -17.19 1.60 -12.00
CA LEU A 184 -17.23 1.68 -10.53
C LEU A 184 -16.55 2.96 -10.05
N PRO A 185 -16.99 3.56 -8.93
CA PRO A 185 -16.33 4.72 -8.37
C PRO A 185 -14.93 4.37 -7.82
N VAL A 186 -13.94 5.18 -8.16
CA VAL A 186 -12.56 5.05 -7.66
C VAL A 186 -12.33 6.08 -6.56
N ARG A 187 -12.24 5.61 -5.31
CA ARG A 187 -12.17 6.46 -4.11
C ARG A 187 -10.77 6.62 -3.55
N THR A 188 -9.86 5.76 -3.98
CA THR A 188 -8.50 5.69 -3.42
C THR A 188 -7.44 5.98 -4.47
N PHE A 189 -6.37 6.66 -4.04
CA PHE A 189 -5.22 7.00 -4.86
C PHE A 189 -3.93 6.57 -4.17
N CYS A 190 -2.96 6.10 -4.93
CA CYS A 190 -1.62 5.82 -4.43
C CYS A 190 -0.58 6.66 -5.17
N PHE A 191 0.26 7.36 -4.42
CA PHE A 191 1.37 8.12 -4.98
C PHE A 191 2.49 7.19 -5.45
N PRO A 192 2.89 7.23 -6.74
CA PRO A 192 4.10 6.55 -7.21
C PRO A 192 5.31 6.93 -6.34
N TYR A 193 6.12 5.93 -5.97
CA TYR A 193 7.27 6.09 -5.06
C TYR A 193 6.91 6.65 -3.67
N GLY A 194 5.62 6.84 -3.36
CA GLY A 194 5.13 7.46 -2.14
C GLY A 194 5.44 8.95 -2.02
N ALA A 195 5.90 9.61 -3.08
CA ALA A 195 6.34 11.01 -3.07
C ALA A 195 5.15 11.96 -3.27
N TYR A 196 4.92 12.87 -2.31
CA TYR A 196 3.82 13.82 -2.33
C TYR A 196 4.19 15.16 -1.66
N ASN A 197 3.35 16.18 -1.85
CA ASN A 197 3.38 17.45 -1.15
C ASN A 197 1.95 17.96 -0.92
N GLU A 198 1.79 19.07 -0.20
CA GLU A 198 0.46 19.61 0.14
C GLU A 198 -0.35 20.04 -1.10
N ALA A 199 0.29 20.58 -2.14
CA ALA A 199 -0.41 20.96 -3.37
C ALA A 199 -1.03 19.72 -4.06
N LEU A 200 -0.29 18.60 -4.13
CA LEU A 200 -0.79 17.34 -4.67
C LEU A 200 -1.91 16.74 -3.82
N LEU A 201 -1.85 16.87 -2.49
CA LEU A 201 -2.96 16.48 -1.62
C LEU A 201 -4.21 17.30 -1.90
N GLY A 202 -4.05 18.60 -2.15
CA GLY A 202 -5.14 19.48 -2.59
C GLY A 202 -5.77 19.01 -3.91
N VAL A 203 -4.96 18.66 -4.89
CA VAL A 203 -5.43 18.09 -6.17
C VAL A 203 -6.20 16.79 -5.97
N CYS A 204 -5.68 15.87 -5.16
CA CYS A 204 -6.37 14.61 -4.88
C CYS A 204 -7.74 14.82 -4.21
N ARG A 205 -7.84 15.79 -3.27
CA ARG A 205 -9.14 16.14 -2.66
C ARG A 205 -10.10 16.73 -3.68
N ALA A 206 -9.62 17.67 -4.52
CA ALA A 206 -10.44 18.29 -5.56
C ALA A 206 -10.92 17.28 -6.61
N ALA A 207 -10.11 16.25 -6.92
CA ALA A 207 -10.49 15.15 -7.79
C ALA A 207 -11.50 14.17 -7.13
N GLY A 208 -11.86 14.36 -5.87
CA GLY A 208 -12.83 13.54 -5.15
C GLY A 208 -12.27 12.20 -4.67
N TYR A 209 -10.96 12.07 -4.49
CA TYR A 209 -10.41 10.94 -3.77
C TYR A 209 -10.71 11.08 -2.27
N GLU A 210 -11.10 9.99 -1.65
CA GLU A 210 -11.46 9.94 -0.24
C GLU A 210 -10.28 9.54 0.66
N ARG A 211 -9.27 8.88 0.08
CA ARG A 211 -8.06 8.44 0.77
C ARG A 211 -6.90 8.33 -0.20
N VAL A 212 -5.72 8.75 0.26
CA VAL A 212 -4.48 8.62 -0.51
C VAL A 212 -3.44 7.84 0.26
N PHE A 213 -2.64 7.04 -0.47
CA PHE A 213 -1.66 6.12 0.10
C PHE A 213 -0.24 6.54 -0.23
N THR A 214 0.64 6.38 0.76
CA THR A 214 2.07 6.70 0.68
C THR A 214 2.90 5.47 1.07
N THR A 215 4.22 5.57 1.02
CA THR A 215 5.15 4.52 1.47
C THR A 215 5.75 4.80 2.85
N GLU A 216 5.17 5.75 3.62
CA GLU A 216 5.60 6.00 4.98
C GLU A 216 5.07 4.92 5.92
N PRO A 217 5.92 4.13 6.59
CA PRO A 217 5.47 3.05 7.45
C PRO A 217 4.98 3.59 8.80
N VAL A 218 3.72 3.98 8.85
CA VAL A 218 3.04 4.48 10.06
C VAL A 218 1.80 3.65 10.36
N LEU A 219 1.28 3.73 11.59
CA LEU A 219 -0.04 3.19 11.91
C LEU A 219 -1.11 3.99 11.18
N ALA A 220 -2.05 3.29 10.58
CA ALA A 220 -3.05 3.80 9.67
C ALA A 220 -4.46 3.67 10.24
N LEU A 221 -5.42 4.30 9.59
CA LEU A 221 -6.86 4.26 9.91
C LEU A 221 -7.16 4.58 11.39
N ARG A 222 -6.39 5.53 11.94
CA ARG A 222 -6.55 6.00 13.32
C ARG A 222 -7.86 6.78 13.51
N ARG A 223 -8.38 7.32 12.42
CA ARG A 223 -9.68 7.99 12.32
C ARG A 223 -10.40 7.50 11.06
N PRO A 224 -11.73 7.43 11.08
CA PRO A 224 -12.53 7.02 9.91
C PRO A 224 -12.28 7.88 8.66
N ASP A 225 -11.99 9.17 8.86
CA ASP A 225 -11.77 10.20 7.85
C ASP A 225 -10.29 10.45 7.52
N GLU A 226 -9.38 9.57 7.95
CA GLU A 226 -7.95 9.72 7.69
C GLU A 226 -7.68 9.71 6.18
N PHE A 227 -7.26 10.89 5.65
CA PHE A 227 -7.06 11.09 4.22
C PHE A 227 -5.72 10.57 3.73
N VAL A 228 -4.63 10.87 4.45
CA VAL A 228 -3.27 10.44 4.08
C VAL A 228 -2.89 9.22 4.90
N VAL A 229 -2.74 8.09 4.25
CA VAL A 229 -2.49 6.80 4.87
C VAL A 229 -1.10 6.29 4.49
N GLY A 230 -0.30 5.99 5.50
CA GLY A 230 1.01 5.40 5.29
C GLY A 230 0.94 3.88 5.16
N ARG A 231 1.95 3.30 4.48
CA ARG A 231 2.04 1.86 4.25
C ARG A 231 3.42 1.34 4.57
N VAL A 232 3.49 0.08 4.98
CA VAL A 232 4.74 -0.66 5.10
C VAL A 232 4.93 -1.57 3.90
N TRP A 233 6.08 -1.44 3.24
CA TRP A 233 6.46 -2.35 2.16
C TRP A 233 6.70 -3.75 2.70
N VAL A 234 6.15 -4.75 2.02
CA VAL A 234 6.28 -6.17 2.33
C VAL A 234 6.62 -6.97 1.08
N ASP A 235 7.32 -8.05 1.27
CA ASP A 235 7.74 -8.95 0.21
C ASP A 235 7.49 -10.40 0.66
N PRO A 236 7.10 -11.33 -0.23
CA PRO A 236 6.97 -12.74 0.12
C PRO A 236 8.26 -13.38 0.66
N THR A 237 9.42 -12.76 0.43
CA THR A 237 10.71 -13.19 1.00
C THR A 237 10.95 -12.72 2.42
N ASP A 238 10.09 -11.88 2.98
CA ASP A 238 10.18 -11.47 4.38
C ASP A 238 10.21 -12.70 5.29
N TRP A 239 11.11 -12.69 6.26
CA TRP A 239 11.13 -13.74 7.28
C TRP A 239 9.88 -13.66 8.14
N GLU A 240 9.46 -14.77 8.73
CA GLU A 240 8.24 -14.79 9.56
C GLU A 240 8.29 -13.75 10.69
N LEU A 241 9.40 -13.64 11.40
CA LEU A 241 9.58 -12.63 12.44
C LEU A 241 9.50 -11.21 11.88
N GLU A 242 10.12 -10.96 10.73
CA GLU A 242 10.07 -9.66 10.06
C GLU A 242 8.63 -9.27 9.71
N PHE A 243 7.88 -10.19 9.10
CA PHE A 243 6.49 -9.95 8.76
C PHE A 243 5.61 -9.72 10.00
N ARG A 244 5.84 -10.49 11.09
CA ARG A 244 5.17 -10.25 12.39
C ARG A 244 5.45 -8.85 12.94
N LEU A 245 6.68 -8.38 12.86
CA LEU A 245 7.07 -7.04 13.30
C LEU A 245 6.44 -5.95 12.43
N LYS A 246 6.34 -6.17 11.09
CA LYS A 246 5.62 -5.29 10.17
C LYS A 246 4.13 -5.20 10.55
N LEU A 247 3.45 -6.34 10.76
CA LEU A 247 2.05 -6.41 11.21
C LEU A 247 1.82 -5.73 12.56
N ALA A 248 2.80 -5.77 13.45
CA ALA A 248 2.72 -5.10 14.74
C ALA A 248 3.00 -3.58 14.69
N GLY A 249 3.36 -3.03 13.52
CA GLY A 249 3.77 -1.64 13.35
C GLY A 249 5.18 -1.34 13.88
N GLY A 250 6.00 -2.36 14.08
CA GLY A 250 7.39 -2.23 14.57
C GLY A 250 8.31 -1.47 13.62
N TYR A 251 7.97 -1.40 12.33
CA TYR A 251 8.77 -0.72 11.30
C TYR A 251 8.48 0.79 11.17
N ARG A 252 7.59 1.36 12.00
CA ARG A 252 7.22 2.79 11.91
C ARG A 252 8.38 3.78 12.14
N TRP A 253 9.47 3.34 12.77
CA TRP A 253 10.69 4.14 12.91
C TRP A 253 11.33 4.49 11.56
N MET A 254 11.08 3.69 10.53
CA MET A 254 11.58 3.92 9.17
C MET A 254 10.90 5.10 8.46
N LYS A 255 9.89 5.73 9.06
CA LYS A 255 9.26 6.94 8.51
C LYS A 255 10.29 8.03 8.18
N THR A 256 11.23 8.31 9.09
CA THR A 256 12.25 9.34 8.89
C THR A 256 13.23 9.00 7.77
N PRO A 257 13.87 7.81 7.73
CA PRO A 257 14.69 7.39 6.61
C PRO A 257 13.95 7.42 5.27
N VAL A 258 12.70 6.93 5.21
CA VAL A 258 11.90 6.93 3.98
C VAL A 258 11.65 8.35 3.49
N ARG A 259 11.26 9.27 4.36
CA ARG A 259 11.10 10.70 4.00
C ARG A 259 12.39 11.34 3.50
N LEU A 260 13.52 11.00 4.10
CA LEU A 260 14.82 11.51 3.66
C LEU A 260 15.15 11.03 2.24
N VAL A 261 14.97 9.74 1.94
CA VAL A 261 15.17 9.18 0.61
C VAL A 261 14.23 9.82 -0.41
N GLN A 262 12.96 10.00 -0.09
CA GLN A 262 11.99 10.68 -0.95
C GLN A 262 12.40 12.14 -1.22
N ARG A 263 12.90 12.85 -0.19
CA ARG A 263 13.40 14.23 -0.34
C ARG A 263 14.62 14.29 -1.27
N MET A 264 15.58 13.37 -1.12
CA MET A 264 16.75 13.29 -2.03
C MET A 264 16.32 12.99 -3.47
N ARG A 265 15.41 12.04 -3.69
CA ARG A 265 14.88 11.75 -5.03
C ARG A 265 14.25 12.98 -5.71
N ARG A 266 13.56 13.85 -4.96
CA ARG A 266 13.02 15.12 -5.48
C ARG A 266 14.12 16.08 -5.93
N MET A 267 15.26 16.13 -5.23
CA MET A 267 16.38 17.03 -5.57
C MET A 267 17.16 16.54 -6.80
N PHE A 268 17.19 15.24 -7.04
CA PHE A 268 17.97 14.62 -8.12
C PHE A 268 17.08 14.06 -9.25
N ALA A 269 15.78 14.25 -9.21
CA ALA A 269 14.91 13.90 -10.32
C ALA A 269 15.33 14.74 -11.55
N PRO A 270 15.62 14.10 -12.72
CA PRO A 270 15.90 14.86 -13.91
C PRO A 270 14.70 15.76 -14.21
N THR A 271 14.93 17.04 -14.30
CA THR A 271 13.98 18.00 -14.86
C THR A 271 13.81 17.63 -16.33
N ASN A 272 12.88 16.76 -16.66
CA ASN A 272 12.41 16.61 -18.03
C ASN A 272 11.71 17.92 -18.43
N ALA A 273 12.54 18.94 -18.72
CA ALA A 273 12.15 20.08 -19.50
C ALA A 273 12.22 19.62 -20.98
N ARG A 274 11.08 19.45 -21.58
CA ARG A 274 10.62 19.65 -22.97
C ARG A 274 9.78 18.52 -23.49
#